data_a9c43af3a87ab8a030a4ad72b6d66b3b
#
_entry.id   a9c43af3a87ab8a030a4ad72b6d66b3b
#
_cell.length_a   1.000
_cell.length_b   1.000
_cell.length_c   1.000
_cell.angle_alpha   90.00
_cell.angle_beta   90.00
_cell.angle_gamma   90.00
#
_symmetry.space_group_name_H-M   'P 1'
#
loop_
_entity.id
_entity.type
_entity.pdbx_description
1 polymer ?
#
loop_
_entity_poly.entity_id
_entity_poly.type
_entity_poly.pdbx_seq_one_letter_code
_entity_poly.pdbx_strand_id
1 'polypeptide(L)'
;GHYRRMRGELAFEGADLLKLDGLFGLHPSLPGLHARFEDEEAIVVHAVASPYRERSHFDGQDLLESGGSRVGRLHDGWLNRALGPLKGNDEVAIALAQNTPLVLRGDQSTTSWAPSKLPDADDSTIGRLRRLYAGDEFFATRLEQALRSQEIATGMDDMAERRGNDARQFGELMSAAARFLVAPDGPRIAVVELGGWDTHANQGTTNGILANRFAALDRGLENLRAGLGDAWSNSVVAVVTERTLTP
;
A
#
# COMPACT_ATOMS: atom_id res chain seq x y z
N GLY A 1 34.67 -2.69 6.36
CA GLY A 1 34.32 -1.30 6.39
C GLY A 1 33.47 -0.89 7.59
N HIS A 2 33.06 0.37 7.66
CA HIS A 2 32.26 0.93 8.75
C HIS A 2 30.93 0.21 8.95
N TYR A 3 30.21 -0.07 7.87
CA TYR A 3 28.95 -0.82 7.85
C TYR A 3 29.04 -2.16 8.62
N ARG A 4 30.06 -2.99 8.32
CA ARG A 4 30.24 -4.27 9.04
C ARG A 4 30.46 -4.10 10.54
N ARG A 5 31.22 -3.09 10.95
CA ARG A 5 31.44 -2.83 12.37
C ARG A 5 30.18 -2.43 13.10
N MET A 6 29.30 -1.67 12.42
CA MET A 6 28.04 -1.20 13.00
C MET A 6 26.98 -2.30 13.04
N ARG A 7 26.92 -3.14 12.03
CA ARG A 7 25.86 -4.16 11.87
C ARG A 7 26.23 -5.54 12.40
N GLY A 8 27.53 -5.80 12.64
CA GLY A 8 28.00 -7.10 13.14
C GLY A 8 27.54 -8.25 12.25
N GLU A 9 26.91 -9.24 12.87
CA GLU A 9 26.35 -10.43 12.19
C GLU A 9 25.17 -10.11 11.24
N LEU A 10 24.55 -8.95 11.36
CA LEU A 10 23.50 -8.48 10.48
C LEU A 10 24.04 -7.77 9.22
N ALA A 11 25.35 -7.72 9.05
CA ALA A 11 25.94 -7.10 7.86
C ALA A 11 25.92 -8.09 6.69
N PHE A 12 25.40 -7.64 5.54
CA PHE A 12 25.47 -8.38 4.29
C PHE A 12 26.91 -8.44 3.75
N GLU A 13 27.25 -9.52 3.11
CA GLU A 13 28.41 -9.62 2.24
C GLU A 13 28.03 -9.10 0.83
N GLY A 14 28.99 -8.49 0.13
CA GLY A 14 28.68 -7.90 -1.17
C GLY A 14 28.22 -8.90 -2.24
N ALA A 15 28.52 -10.20 -2.05
CA ALA A 15 28.03 -11.28 -2.90
C ALA A 15 26.57 -11.66 -2.65
N ASP A 16 26.02 -11.30 -1.49
CA ASP A 16 24.65 -11.63 -1.11
C ASP A 16 23.63 -10.63 -1.68
N LEU A 17 24.08 -9.46 -2.16
CA LEU A 17 23.20 -8.38 -2.60
C LEU A 17 23.00 -8.40 -4.12
N LEU A 18 21.80 -8.06 -4.57
CA LEU A 18 21.50 -7.75 -5.95
C LEU A 18 22.04 -6.34 -6.26
N LYS A 19 23.06 -6.25 -7.09
CA LYS A 19 23.78 -4.99 -7.35
C LYS A 19 22.89 -4.03 -8.14
N LEU A 20 22.83 -2.78 -7.69
CA LEU A 20 22.22 -1.67 -8.43
C LEU A 20 23.29 -0.88 -9.18
N ASP A 21 24.40 -0.60 -8.50
CA ASP A 21 25.55 0.12 -9.04
C ASP A 21 26.86 -0.29 -8.31
N GLY A 22 27.88 0.54 -8.39
CA GLY A 22 29.15 0.28 -7.71
C GLY A 22 29.11 0.42 -6.18
N LEU A 23 28.05 1.00 -5.61
CA LEU A 23 27.94 1.33 -4.18
C LEU A 23 26.74 0.67 -3.52
N PHE A 24 25.59 0.58 -4.20
CA PHE A 24 24.34 0.12 -3.67
C PHE A 24 23.94 -1.27 -4.18
N GLY A 25 23.17 -1.98 -3.37
CA GLY A 25 22.56 -3.25 -3.74
C GLY A 25 21.25 -3.45 -2.98
N LEU A 26 20.32 -4.14 -3.62
CA LEU A 26 19.07 -4.56 -3.02
C LEU A 26 19.24 -5.86 -2.23
N HIS A 27 18.34 -6.06 -1.29
CA HIS A 27 18.22 -7.32 -0.58
C HIS A 27 17.92 -8.46 -1.57
N PRO A 28 18.50 -9.68 -1.39
CA PRO A 28 18.31 -10.81 -2.33
C PRO A 28 16.86 -11.29 -2.45
N SER A 29 15.99 -10.95 -1.51
CA SER A 29 14.55 -11.22 -1.58
C SER A 29 13.74 -10.22 -2.44
N LEU A 30 14.41 -9.35 -3.20
CA LEU A 30 13.80 -8.37 -4.10
C LEU A 30 14.19 -8.59 -5.58
N PRO A 31 14.13 -9.83 -6.11
CA PRO A 31 14.57 -10.09 -7.48
C PRO A 31 13.69 -9.42 -8.53
N GLY A 32 12.38 -9.30 -8.29
CA GLY A 32 11.45 -8.62 -9.19
C GLY A 32 11.73 -7.13 -9.26
N LEU A 33 11.91 -6.47 -8.11
CA LEU A 33 12.29 -5.05 -8.06
C LEU A 33 13.65 -4.80 -8.72
N HIS A 34 14.62 -5.74 -8.53
CA HIS A 34 15.91 -5.64 -9.20
C HIS A 34 15.77 -5.71 -10.72
N ALA A 35 14.95 -6.65 -11.23
CA ALA A 35 14.67 -6.73 -12.66
C ALA A 35 14.04 -5.43 -13.20
N ARG A 36 13.13 -4.79 -12.44
CA ARG A 36 12.58 -3.47 -12.83
C ARG A 36 13.65 -2.38 -12.86
N PHE A 37 14.64 -2.45 -11.97
CA PHE A 37 15.76 -1.51 -11.98
C PHE A 37 16.65 -1.72 -13.22
N GLU A 38 16.97 -2.95 -13.58
CA GLU A 38 17.74 -3.29 -14.78
C GLU A 38 17.00 -2.90 -16.09
N ASP A 39 15.67 -2.97 -16.06
CA ASP A 39 14.79 -2.55 -17.18
C ASP A 39 14.57 -1.03 -17.22
N GLU A 40 15.20 -0.24 -16.34
CA GLU A 40 15.02 1.22 -16.19
C GLU A 40 13.57 1.63 -15.79
N GLU A 41 12.83 0.70 -15.21
CA GLU A 41 11.44 0.92 -14.73
C GLU A 41 11.39 1.26 -13.23
N ALA A 42 12.50 1.19 -12.50
CA ALA A 42 12.55 1.48 -11.07
C ALA A 42 13.73 2.37 -10.69
N ILE A 43 13.49 3.25 -9.73
CA ILE A 43 14.53 4.06 -9.09
C ILE A 43 14.46 3.90 -7.57
N VAL A 44 15.61 3.94 -6.92
CA VAL A 44 15.70 3.95 -5.45
C VAL A 44 16.20 5.31 -5.00
N VAL A 45 15.37 6.02 -4.25
CA VAL A 45 15.71 7.32 -3.67
C VAL A 45 16.09 7.12 -2.21
N HIS A 46 17.37 7.24 -1.90
CA HIS A 46 17.88 7.07 -0.53
C HIS A 46 18.11 8.43 0.15
N ALA A 47 18.31 8.39 1.48
CA ALA A 47 18.58 9.57 2.29
C ALA A 47 17.44 10.64 2.26
N VAL A 48 16.22 10.21 2.01
CA VAL A 48 15.01 11.04 2.15
C VAL A 48 14.49 10.88 3.57
N ALA A 49 14.20 11.99 4.24
CA ALA A 49 13.66 11.96 5.60
C ALA A 49 12.63 13.05 5.80
N SER A 50 11.61 12.76 6.60
CA SER A 50 10.69 13.76 7.15
C SER A 50 11.43 14.69 8.13
N PRO A 51 10.87 15.84 8.52
CA PRO A 51 11.43 16.71 9.55
C PRO A 51 11.40 16.11 10.96
N TYR A 52 10.74 14.96 11.14
CA TYR A 52 10.59 14.27 12.41
C TYR A 52 11.94 13.76 12.94
N ARG A 53 12.20 13.96 14.23
CA ARG A 53 13.47 13.58 14.89
C ARG A 53 13.28 12.74 16.14
N GLU A 54 12.03 12.49 16.54
CA GLU A 54 11.70 11.63 17.67
C GLU A 54 11.66 10.15 17.24
N ARG A 55 11.41 9.24 18.17
CA ARG A 55 11.49 7.78 17.92
C ARG A 55 10.14 7.08 17.82
N SER A 56 9.04 7.82 17.74
CA SER A 56 7.71 7.25 17.60
C SER A 56 7.44 6.91 16.13
N HIS A 57 7.20 5.64 15.81
CA HIS A 57 6.80 5.20 14.47
C HIS A 57 5.45 5.79 14.08
N PHE A 58 4.49 5.85 15.02
CA PHE A 58 3.16 6.41 14.76
C PHE A 58 3.22 7.88 14.39
N ASP A 59 4.03 8.65 15.09
CA ASP A 59 4.22 10.07 14.77
C ASP A 59 4.96 10.26 13.45
N GLY A 60 5.92 9.39 13.13
CA GLY A 60 6.61 9.37 11.85
C GLY A 60 5.65 9.09 10.70
N GLN A 61 4.74 8.11 10.87
CA GLN A 61 3.69 7.77 9.92
C GLN A 61 2.69 8.92 9.76
N ASP A 62 2.23 9.53 10.88
CA ASP A 62 1.33 10.69 10.85
C ASP A 62 1.90 11.83 10.01
N LEU A 63 3.19 12.15 10.17
CA LEU A 63 3.86 13.18 9.37
C LEU A 63 4.01 12.78 7.90
N LEU A 64 4.33 11.53 7.63
CA LEU A 64 4.46 11.02 6.27
C LEU A 64 3.12 11.10 5.52
N GLU A 65 2.04 10.70 6.19
CA GLU A 65 0.70 10.65 5.60
C GLU A 65 0.02 12.02 5.55
N SER A 66 0.20 12.84 6.58
CA SER A 66 -0.34 14.21 6.58
C SER A 66 0.47 15.16 5.68
N GLY A 67 1.74 14.88 5.42
CA GLY A 67 2.65 15.81 4.74
C GLY A 67 2.93 17.07 5.56
N GLY A 68 2.67 17.02 6.86
CA GLY A 68 2.88 18.13 7.78
C GLY A 68 4.33 18.26 8.23
N SER A 69 4.62 19.35 8.95
CA SER A 69 5.93 19.59 9.57
C SER A 69 5.94 19.28 11.07
N ARG A 70 4.77 19.01 11.67
CA ARG A 70 4.58 18.71 13.10
C ARG A 70 3.45 17.72 13.28
N VAL A 71 3.66 16.77 14.18
CA VAL A 71 2.67 15.75 14.55
C VAL A 71 1.37 16.38 15.03
N GLY A 72 0.23 15.82 14.63
CA GLY A 72 -1.11 16.22 15.06
C GLY A 72 -1.56 17.61 14.62
N ARG A 73 -0.80 18.31 13.76
CA ARG A 73 -1.19 19.62 13.24
C ARG A 73 -2.16 19.56 12.07
N LEU A 74 -2.02 18.56 11.23
CA LEU A 74 -2.91 18.29 10.11
C LEU A 74 -3.70 17.01 10.41
N HIS A 75 -5.00 17.04 10.16
CA HIS A 75 -5.91 15.91 10.35
C HIS A 75 -6.38 15.32 9.03
N ASP A 76 -5.87 15.85 7.92
CA ASP A 76 -6.09 15.41 6.56
C ASP A 76 -4.76 14.95 5.90
N GLY A 77 -4.89 14.08 4.93
CA GLY A 77 -3.76 13.51 4.21
C GLY A 77 -3.31 14.37 3.01
N TRP A 78 -2.01 14.36 2.73
CA TRP A 78 -1.49 15.10 1.59
C TRP A 78 -2.05 14.58 0.26
N LEU A 79 -2.29 13.27 0.15
CA LEU A 79 -2.82 12.67 -1.07
C LEU A 79 -4.28 13.04 -1.26
N ASN A 80 -5.10 13.06 -0.18
CA ASN A 80 -6.48 13.55 -0.26
C ASN A 80 -6.52 15.00 -0.77
N ARG A 81 -5.68 15.89 -0.26
CA ARG A 81 -5.57 17.26 -0.76
C ARG A 81 -5.18 17.33 -2.24
N ALA A 82 -4.30 16.40 -2.68
CA ALA A 82 -3.89 16.31 -4.08
C ALA A 82 -4.99 15.81 -5.03
N LEU A 83 -6.07 15.18 -4.52
CA LEU A 83 -7.21 14.75 -5.33
C LEU A 83 -8.03 15.92 -5.85
N GLY A 84 -8.07 17.06 -5.13
CA GLY A 84 -8.89 18.21 -5.50
C GLY A 84 -8.72 18.71 -6.94
N PRO A 85 -7.50 18.83 -7.48
CA PRO A 85 -7.25 19.17 -8.87
C PRO A 85 -7.62 18.07 -9.89
N LEU A 86 -7.71 16.82 -9.46
CA LEU A 86 -8.02 15.66 -10.33
C LEU A 86 -9.53 15.56 -10.54
N LYS A 87 -10.09 16.48 -11.33
CA LYS A 87 -11.52 16.52 -11.64
C LYS A 87 -11.91 15.40 -12.59
N GLY A 88 -13.06 14.74 -12.36
CA GLY A 88 -13.71 13.91 -13.36
C GLY A 88 -14.51 12.70 -12.85
N ASN A 89 -14.15 12.06 -11.75
CA ASN A 89 -14.90 10.94 -11.18
C ASN A 89 -15.06 11.13 -9.68
N ASP A 90 -16.22 10.72 -9.13
CA ASP A 90 -16.53 10.85 -7.71
C ASP A 90 -15.65 9.96 -6.80
N GLU A 91 -14.93 8.99 -7.39
CA GLU A 91 -14.08 8.03 -6.68
C GLU A 91 -12.69 7.94 -7.30
N VAL A 92 -11.87 8.97 -7.06
CA VAL A 92 -10.52 9.02 -7.64
C VAL A 92 -9.54 8.11 -6.90
N ALA A 93 -9.78 7.79 -5.63
CA ALA A 93 -8.86 7.04 -4.79
C ALA A 93 -9.54 5.98 -3.92
N ILE A 94 -8.87 4.84 -3.76
CA ILE A 94 -9.27 3.73 -2.90
C ILE A 94 -8.16 3.34 -1.93
N ALA A 95 -8.53 3.05 -0.67
CA ALA A 95 -7.69 2.35 0.28
C ALA A 95 -7.97 0.84 0.25
N LEU A 96 -6.96 0.02 0.07
CA LEU A 96 -7.07 -1.44 0.24
C LEU A 96 -6.88 -1.77 1.72
N ALA A 97 -7.81 -1.35 2.56
CA ALA A 97 -7.76 -1.47 4.02
C ALA A 97 -9.18 -1.40 4.61
N GLN A 98 -9.35 -1.92 5.83
CA GLN A 98 -10.63 -1.83 6.56
C GLN A 98 -10.97 -0.38 6.94
N ASN A 99 -9.97 0.44 7.23
CA ASN A 99 -10.13 1.85 7.57
C ASN A 99 -9.35 2.71 6.59
N THR A 100 -9.91 3.86 6.23
CA THR A 100 -9.19 4.83 5.39
C THR A 100 -7.97 5.37 6.14
N PRO A 101 -6.73 5.15 5.64
CA PRO A 101 -5.52 5.68 6.24
C PRO A 101 -5.50 7.22 6.17
N LEU A 102 -4.70 7.84 7.05
CA LEU A 102 -4.66 9.31 7.14
C LEU A 102 -4.32 9.96 5.79
N VAL A 103 -3.44 9.37 5.01
CA VAL A 103 -3.03 9.90 3.70
C VAL A 103 -4.21 10.16 2.73
N LEU A 104 -5.32 9.41 2.90
CA LEU A 104 -6.55 9.56 2.11
C LEU A 104 -7.70 10.24 2.85
N ARG A 105 -7.54 10.64 4.12
CA ARG A 105 -8.57 11.37 4.86
C ARG A 105 -8.58 12.84 4.47
N GLY A 106 -9.75 13.45 4.38
CA GLY A 106 -9.94 14.86 4.08
C GLY A 106 -11.27 15.16 3.39
N ASP A 107 -11.35 16.30 2.74
CA ASP A 107 -12.58 16.80 2.12
C ASP A 107 -12.95 16.09 0.82
N GLN A 108 -11.98 15.42 0.17
CA GLN A 108 -12.24 14.69 -1.06
C GLN A 108 -12.79 13.30 -0.76
N SER A 109 -13.81 12.88 -1.53
CA SER A 109 -14.41 11.56 -1.39
C SER A 109 -13.38 10.47 -1.77
N THR A 110 -13.24 9.50 -0.89
CA THR A 110 -12.40 8.30 -1.11
C THR A 110 -13.15 7.08 -0.62
N THR A 111 -12.85 5.92 -1.18
CA THR A 111 -13.43 4.66 -0.75
C THR A 111 -12.39 3.80 -0.04
N SER A 112 -12.86 2.76 0.66
CA SER A 112 -12.02 1.70 1.19
C SER A 112 -12.63 0.35 0.88
N TRP A 113 -11.77 -0.61 0.62
CA TRP A 113 -12.17 -2.00 0.45
C TRP A 113 -11.19 -2.92 1.16
N ALA A 114 -11.70 -3.95 1.79
CA ALA A 114 -10.90 -5.03 2.38
C ALA A 114 -11.65 -6.35 2.23
N PRO A 115 -10.94 -7.49 2.10
CA PRO A 115 -11.57 -8.80 2.11
C PRO A 115 -12.43 -8.99 3.36
N SER A 116 -13.69 -9.39 3.20
CA SER A 116 -14.64 -9.62 4.28
C SER A 116 -14.87 -11.11 4.51
N LYS A 117 -15.07 -11.51 5.78
CA LYS A 117 -15.54 -12.85 6.15
C LYS A 117 -17.05 -12.90 6.34
N LEU A 118 -17.70 -11.77 6.24
CA LEU A 118 -19.16 -11.70 6.34
C LEU A 118 -19.76 -12.17 5.01
N PRO A 119 -20.89 -12.92 5.08
CA PRO A 119 -21.62 -13.28 3.87
C PRO A 119 -22.12 -12.02 3.18
N ASP A 120 -22.19 -12.08 1.86
CA ASP A 120 -22.77 -11.00 1.07
C ASP A 120 -24.23 -10.76 1.46
N ALA A 121 -24.63 -9.49 1.42
CA ALA A 121 -26.01 -9.13 1.63
C ALA A 121 -26.86 -9.59 0.44
N ASP A 122 -27.98 -10.25 0.71
CA ASP A 122 -28.92 -10.64 -0.33
C ASP A 122 -29.61 -9.42 -0.98
N ASP A 123 -30.15 -9.60 -2.18
CA ASP A 123 -30.84 -8.54 -2.94
C ASP A 123 -31.99 -7.90 -2.16
N SER A 124 -32.67 -8.66 -1.30
CA SER A 124 -33.77 -8.14 -0.49
C SER A 124 -33.26 -7.17 0.58
N THR A 125 -32.13 -7.48 1.19
CA THR A 125 -31.45 -6.61 2.16
C THR A 125 -30.94 -5.34 1.50
N ILE A 126 -30.28 -5.46 0.35
CA ILE A 126 -29.81 -4.32 -0.46
C ILE A 126 -31.00 -3.42 -0.85
N GLY A 127 -32.08 -4.03 -1.33
CA GLY A 127 -33.31 -3.30 -1.67
C GLY A 127 -33.96 -2.56 -0.48
N ARG A 128 -33.86 -3.11 0.73
CA ARG A 128 -34.31 -2.42 1.96
C ARG A 128 -33.41 -1.25 2.30
N LEU A 129 -32.09 -1.42 2.22
CA LEU A 129 -31.12 -0.34 2.48
C LEU A 129 -31.30 0.82 1.50
N ARG A 130 -31.46 0.53 0.20
CA ARG A 130 -31.76 1.57 -0.81
C ARG A 130 -33.01 2.37 -0.48
N ARG A 131 -34.09 1.69 -0.06
CA ARG A 131 -35.33 2.40 0.37
C ARG A 131 -35.13 3.21 1.65
N LEU A 132 -34.38 2.67 2.60
CA LEU A 132 -34.09 3.34 3.87
C LEU A 132 -33.30 4.64 3.64
N TYR A 133 -32.33 4.59 2.74
CA TYR A 133 -31.44 5.72 2.47
C TYR A 133 -31.93 6.64 1.34
N ALA A 134 -33.07 6.36 0.69
CA ALA A 134 -33.58 7.14 -0.43
C ALA A 134 -33.80 8.64 -0.12
N GLY A 135 -34.01 8.99 1.15
CA GLY A 135 -34.15 10.39 1.61
C GLY A 135 -32.87 11.02 2.17
N ASP A 136 -31.74 10.28 2.15
CA ASP A 136 -30.46 10.74 2.69
C ASP A 136 -29.37 10.53 1.64
N GLU A 137 -29.00 11.62 0.96
CA GLU A 137 -28.03 11.61 -0.14
C GLU A 137 -26.67 11.07 0.31
N PHE A 138 -26.25 11.37 1.53
CA PHE A 138 -24.94 10.90 2.03
C PHE A 138 -24.91 9.37 2.13
N PHE A 139 -25.90 8.75 2.79
CA PHE A 139 -25.94 7.30 2.94
C PHE A 139 -26.28 6.58 1.63
N ALA A 140 -27.14 7.16 0.78
CA ALA A 140 -27.46 6.60 -0.52
C ALA A 140 -26.20 6.51 -1.38
N THR A 141 -25.42 7.59 -1.49
CA THR A 141 -24.15 7.61 -2.24
C THR A 141 -23.17 6.57 -1.71
N ARG A 142 -22.98 6.48 -0.39
CA ARG A 142 -22.07 5.51 0.23
C ARG A 142 -22.47 4.06 -0.01
N LEU A 143 -23.77 3.77 0.00
CA LEU A 143 -24.27 2.44 -0.33
C LEU A 143 -23.94 2.05 -1.77
N GLU A 144 -24.20 2.94 -2.73
CA GLU A 144 -23.89 2.64 -4.14
C GLU A 144 -22.37 2.51 -4.38
N GLN A 145 -21.56 3.31 -3.69
CA GLN A 145 -20.09 3.17 -3.73
C GLN A 145 -19.65 1.79 -3.20
N ALA A 146 -20.20 1.34 -2.08
CA ALA A 146 -19.89 0.03 -1.51
C ALA A 146 -20.29 -1.12 -2.44
N LEU A 147 -21.49 -1.04 -3.05
CA LEU A 147 -21.97 -2.04 -3.99
C LEU A 147 -21.10 -2.10 -5.25
N ARG A 148 -20.68 -0.97 -5.78
CA ARG A 148 -19.76 -0.89 -6.92
C ARG A 148 -18.39 -1.50 -6.59
N SER A 149 -17.84 -1.19 -5.41
CA SER A 149 -16.60 -1.79 -4.94
C SER A 149 -16.70 -3.31 -4.81
N GLN A 150 -17.85 -3.81 -4.30
CA GLN A 150 -18.12 -5.25 -4.20
C GLN A 150 -18.22 -5.90 -5.58
N GLU A 151 -18.84 -5.26 -6.56
CA GLU A 151 -18.92 -5.76 -7.94
C GLU A 151 -17.53 -5.93 -8.55
N ILE A 152 -16.65 -4.93 -8.41
CA ILE A 152 -15.25 -5.00 -8.88
C ILE A 152 -14.49 -6.12 -8.16
N ALA A 153 -14.76 -6.32 -6.87
CA ALA A 153 -14.13 -7.33 -6.04
C ALA A 153 -14.73 -8.74 -6.20
N THR A 154 -15.77 -8.93 -6.99
CA THR A 154 -16.42 -10.23 -7.18
C THR A 154 -15.40 -11.30 -7.58
N GLY A 155 -15.44 -12.46 -6.88
CA GLY A 155 -14.50 -13.56 -7.06
C GLY A 155 -13.19 -13.42 -6.27
N MET A 156 -13.08 -12.42 -5.37
CA MET A 156 -11.96 -12.28 -4.42
C MET A 156 -12.32 -12.74 -2.99
N ASP A 157 -13.53 -13.26 -2.78
CA ASP A 157 -14.08 -13.60 -1.44
C ASP A 157 -13.25 -14.65 -0.71
N ASP A 158 -12.64 -15.59 -1.45
CA ASP A 158 -11.71 -16.58 -0.90
C ASP A 158 -10.48 -15.99 -0.20
N MET A 159 -10.18 -14.70 -0.42
CA MET A 159 -9.03 -14.04 0.21
C MET A 159 -9.17 -13.93 1.73
N ALA A 160 -10.38 -13.70 2.22
CA ALA A 160 -10.65 -13.54 3.66
C ALA A 160 -10.56 -14.88 4.43
N GLU A 161 -10.85 -16.00 3.78
CA GLU A 161 -10.81 -17.35 4.40
C GLU A 161 -9.40 -17.92 4.44
N ARG A 162 -8.54 -17.51 3.53
CA ARG A 162 -7.17 -18.01 3.43
C ARG A 162 -6.30 -17.38 4.52
N ARG A 163 -6.10 -18.10 5.63
CA ARG A 163 -5.05 -17.79 6.61
C ARG A 163 -3.69 -18.03 5.95
N GLY A 164 -3.28 -17.08 5.09
CA GLY A 164 -1.94 -17.04 4.51
C GLY A 164 -0.94 -16.38 5.47
N ASN A 165 0.36 -16.58 5.21
CA ASN A 165 1.35 -15.68 5.79
C ASN A 165 1.13 -14.27 5.20
N ASP A 166 1.59 -13.26 5.93
CA ASP A 166 1.42 -11.84 5.55
C ASP A 166 1.87 -11.55 4.10
N ALA A 167 2.86 -12.28 3.59
CA ALA A 167 3.36 -12.16 2.23
C ALA A 167 2.33 -12.53 1.17
N ARG A 168 1.55 -13.59 1.41
CA ARG A 168 0.49 -14.01 0.48
C ARG A 168 -0.65 -13.03 0.51
N GLN A 169 -1.08 -12.63 1.71
CA GLN A 169 -2.16 -11.68 1.90
C GLN A 169 -1.86 -10.34 1.22
N PHE A 170 -0.63 -9.83 1.37
CA PHE A 170 -0.22 -8.60 0.69
C PHE A 170 -0.24 -8.76 -0.83
N GLY A 171 0.26 -9.88 -1.37
CA GLY A 171 0.20 -10.16 -2.81
C GLY A 171 -1.23 -10.19 -3.35
N GLU A 172 -2.17 -10.73 -2.59
CA GLU A 172 -3.60 -10.74 -2.94
C GLU A 172 -4.20 -9.34 -2.92
N LEU A 173 -3.87 -8.50 -1.91
CA LEU A 173 -4.28 -7.09 -1.87
C LEU A 173 -3.74 -6.29 -3.07
N MET A 174 -2.50 -6.55 -3.49
CA MET A 174 -1.93 -5.90 -4.67
C MET A 174 -2.59 -6.36 -5.97
N SER A 175 -3.02 -7.62 -6.06
CA SER A 175 -3.85 -8.10 -7.17
C SER A 175 -5.23 -7.43 -7.18
N ALA A 176 -5.84 -7.24 -6.00
CA ALA A 176 -7.08 -6.50 -5.86
C ALA A 176 -6.92 -5.04 -6.29
N ALA A 177 -5.85 -4.37 -5.85
CA ALA A 177 -5.53 -3.00 -6.27
C ALA A 177 -5.46 -2.88 -7.80
N ALA A 178 -4.79 -3.82 -8.47
CA ALA A 178 -4.74 -3.84 -9.93
C ALA A 178 -6.13 -3.92 -10.57
N ARG A 179 -7.01 -4.80 -10.05
CA ARG A 179 -8.39 -4.93 -10.58
C ARG A 179 -9.17 -3.64 -10.43
N PHE A 180 -9.07 -2.96 -9.29
CA PHE A 180 -9.71 -1.66 -9.10
C PHE A 180 -9.18 -0.62 -10.08
N LEU A 181 -7.86 -0.55 -10.27
CA LEU A 181 -7.20 0.45 -11.11
C LEU A 181 -7.47 0.26 -12.62
N VAL A 182 -7.73 -0.97 -13.09
CA VAL A 182 -8.03 -1.24 -14.50
C VAL A 182 -9.53 -1.27 -14.80
N ALA A 183 -10.39 -1.20 -13.78
CA ALA A 183 -11.83 -1.16 -14.00
C ALA A 183 -12.21 0.10 -14.80
N PRO A 184 -13.16 0.03 -15.75
CA PRO A 184 -13.51 1.16 -16.64
C PRO A 184 -13.86 2.44 -15.89
N ASP A 185 -14.58 2.33 -14.77
CA ASP A 185 -14.97 3.44 -13.89
C ASP A 185 -14.28 3.36 -12.53
N GLY A 186 -13.14 2.64 -12.47
CA GLY A 186 -12.39 2.43 -11.25
C GLY A 186 -11.58 3.64 -10.81
N PRO A 187 -11.08 3.59 -9.56
CA PRO A 187 -10.22 4.65 -9.04
C PRO A 187 -8.90 4.71 -9.83
N ARG A 188 -8.31 5.90 -9.85
CA ARG A 188 -7.00 6.14 -10.48
C ARG A 188 -5.83 6.00 -9.51
N ILE A 189 -6.13 5.98 -8.22
CA ILE A 189 -5.15 5.93 -7.14
C ILE A 189 -5.56 4.81 -6.18
N ALA A 190 -4.63 3.94 -5.84
CA ALA A 190 -4.80 2.93 -4.81
C ALA A 190 -3.73 3.09 -3.73
N VAL A 191 -4.12 2.98 -2.47
CA VAL A 191 -3.21 2.99 -1.32
C VAL A 191 -3.29 1.64 -0.62
N VAL A 192 -2.12 1.02 -0.43
CA VAL A 192 -1.97 -0.28 0.24
C VAL A 192 -0.87 -0.17 1.29
N GLU A 193 -1.11 -0.70 2.48
CA GLU A 193 -0.12 -0.72 3.55
C GLU A 193 0.47 -2.13 3.70
N LEU A 194 1.78 -2.20 3.90
CA LEU A 194 2.50 -3.41 4.29
C LEU A 194 3.16 -3.20 5.64
N GLY A 195 2.58 -3.75 6.69
CA GLY A 195 3.10 -3.66 8.05
C GLY A 195 4.18 -4.69 8.40
N GLY A 196 4.62 -4.65 9.69
CA GLY A 196 5.53 -5.64 10.25
C GLY A 196 7.00 -5.44 9.93
N TRP A 197 7.41 -4.21 9.65
CA TRP A 197 8.81 -3.84 9.40
C TRP A 197 9.62 -3.58 10.67
N ASP A 198 8.94 -3.36 11.79
CA ASP A 198 9.58 -3.12 13.07
C ASP A 198 10.03 -4.45 13.71
N THR A 199 11.25 -4.85 13.37
CA THR A 199 11.85 -6.13 13.79
C THR A 199 12.71 -5.95 15.03
N HIS A 200 12.09 -5.94 16.21
CA HIS A 200 12.82 -5.82 17.49
C HIS A 200 13.70 -7.04 17.82
N ALA A 201 13.42 -8.21 17.23
CA ALA A 201 14.18 -9.45 17.40
C ALA A 201 14.14 -10.29 16.13
N ASN A 202 15.13 -11.16 15.97
CA ASN A 202 15.19 -12.14 14.86
C ASN A 202 15.06 -11.51 13.46
N GLN A 203 15.59 -10.30 13.28
CA GLN A 203 15.54 -9.59 12.01
C GLN A 203 16.09 -10.47 10.86
N GLY A 204 17.21 -11.13 11.10
CA GLY A 204 17.93 -11.93 10.10
C GLY A 204 18.69 -11.07 9.09
N THR A 205 19.31 -11.75 8.15
CA THR A 205 20.02 -11.17 7.00
C THR A 205 19.33 -11.60 5.70
N THR A 206 19.90 -12.54 4.97
CA THR A 206 19.31 -13.17 3.77
C THR A 206 18.08 -14.01 4.07
N ASN A 207 17.90 -14.42 5.33
CA ASN A 207 16.76 -15.15 5.86
C ASN A 207 16.27 -14.46 7.12
N GLY A 208 15.02 -14.72 7.52
CA GLY A 208 14.42 -14.16 8.73
C GLY A 208 13.24 -13.24 8.44
N ILE A 209 12.82 -12.49 9.46
CA ILE A 209 11.61 -11.66 9.40
C ILE A 209 11.72 -10.60 8.29
N LEU A 210 12.85 -9.89 8.24
CA LEU A 210 13.06 -8.82 7.25
C LEU A 210 13.10 -9.37 5.82
N ALA A 211 13.79 -10.50 5.60
CA ALA A 211 13.84 -11.18 4.31
C ALA A 211 12.43 -11.57 3.83
N ASN A 212 11.58 -12.07 4.74
CA ASN A 212 10.20 -12.42 4.43
C ASN A 212 9.36 -11.19 4.08
N ARG A 213 9.59 -10.04 4.74
CA ARG A 213 8.91 -8.78 4.41
C ARG A 213 9.29 -8.26 3.02
N PHE A 214 10.58 -8.30 2.67
CA PHE A 214 11.03 -7.96 1.33
C PHE A 214 10.45 -8.92 0.27
N ALA A 215 10.43 -10.22 0.54
CA ALA A 215 9.80 -11.17 -0.38
C ALA A 215 8.28 -10.94 -0.55
N ALA A 216 7.58 -10.47 0.50
CA ALA A 216 6.20 -10.08 0.41
C ALA A 216 6.01 -8.84 -0.48
N LEU A 217 6.84 -7.82 -0.28
CA LEU A 217 6.84 -6.59 -1.09
C LEU A 217 7.10 -6.92 -2.56
N ASP A 218 8.14 -7.68 -2.85
CA ASP A 218 8.53 -8.06 -4.20
C ASP A 218 7.39 -8.79 -4.93
N ARG A 219 6.82 -9.82 -4.28
CA ARG A 219 5.67 -10.54 -4.82
C ARG A 219 4.46 -9.65 -5.04
N GLY A 220 4.20 -8.74 -4.11
CA GLY A 220 3.09 -7.78 -4.25
C GLY A 220 3.26 -6.88 -5.45
N LEU A 221 4.46 -6.35 -5.68
CA LEU A 221 4.77 -5.52 -6.84
C LEU A 221 4.62 -6.28 -8.17
N GLU A 222 5.09 -7.53 -8.22
CA GLU A 222 4.92 -8.38 -9.41
C GLU A 222 3.43 -8.74 -9.66
N ASN A 223 2.65 -8.99 -8.61
CA ASN A 223 1.21 -9.21 -8.74
C ASN A 223 0.48 -7.96 -9.26
N LEU A 224 0.83 -6.79 -8.74
CA LEU A 224 0.29 -5.52 -9.21
C LEU A 224 0.60 -5.33 -10.71
N ARG A 225 1.86 -5.50 -11.09
CA ARG A 225 2.31 -5.38 -12.48
C ARG A 225 1.56 -6.34 -13.41
N ALA A 226 1.48 -7.60 -13.02
CA ALA A 226 0.77 -8.62 -13.80
C ALA A 226 -0.72 -8.28 -13.97
N GLY A 227 -1.36 -7.77 -12.91
CA GLY A 227 -2.77 -7.38 -12.93
C GLY A 227 -3.07 -6.09 -13.70
N LEU A 228 -2.13 -5.14 -13.73
CA LEU A 228 -2.25 -3.91 -14.52
C LEU A 228 -2.07 -4.15 -16.03
N GLY A 229 -1.30 -5.17 -16.44
CA GLY A 229 -1.05 -5.44 -17.84
C GLY A 229 -0.54 -4.21 -18.60
N ASP A 230 -1.21 -3.83 -19.67
CA ASP A 230 -0.82 -2.68 -20.51
C ASP A 230 -0.86 -1.34 -19.76
N ALA A 231 -1.68 -1.23 -18.72
CA ALA A 231 -1.76 -0.03 -17.88
C ALA A 231 -0.48 0.20 -17.06
N TRP A 232 0.38 -0.80 -16.89
CA TRP A 232 1.65 -0.68 -16.18
C TRP A 232 2.52 0.46 -16.73
N SER A 233 2.64 0.58 -18.04
CA SER A 233 3.46 1.61 -18.70
C SER A 233 3.01 3.04 -18.42
N ASN A 234 1.76 3.23 -17.96
CA ASN A 234 1.17 4.53 -17.60
C ASN A 234 0.95 4.66 -16.10
N SER A 235 1.55 3.79 -15.29
CA SER A 235 1.38 3.75 -13.84
C SER A 235 2.65 4.18 -13.12
N VAL A 236 2.47 4.77 -11.94
CA VAL A 236 3.57 5.07 -11.02
C VAL A 236 3.28 4.41 -9.69
N VAL A 237 4.23 3.61 -9.21
CA VAL A 237 4.17 2.99 -7.89
C VAL A 237 5.18 3.66 -6.97
N ALA A 238 4.70 4.33 -5.92
CA ALA A 238 5.55 4.92 -4.90
C ALA A 238 5.55 4.03 -3.64
N VAL A 239 6.70 3.49 -3.28
CA VAL A 239 6.92 2.79 -2.02
C VAL A 239 7.58 3.74 -1.04
N VAL A 240 6.91 4.05 0.05
CA VAL A 240 7.36 5.06 1.02
C VAL A 240 7.38 4.43 2.41
N THR A 241 8.38 4.76 3.22
CA THR A 241 8.51 4.26 4.59
C THR A 241 8.73 5.40 5.57
N GLU A 242 8.13 5.29 6.75
CA GLU A 242 8.26 6.27 7.84
C GLU A 242 9.58 6.12 8.63
N ARG A 243 10.33 5.05 8.38
CA ARG A 243 11.48 4.72 9.22
C ARG A 243 12.57 5.77 9.13
N THR A 244 12.81 6.44 10.24
CA THR A 244 14.03 7.21 10.44
C THR A 244 15.18 6.22 10.64
N LEU A 245 16.24 6.38 9.84
CA LEU A 245 17.51 5.71 10.13
C LEU A 245 18.00 6.24 11.47
N THR A 246 17.82 5.47 12.53
CA THR A 246 18.57 5.72 13.76
C THR A 246 20.03 5.35 13.48
N PRO A 247 20.98 6.21 13.81
CA PRO A 247 22.40 5.96 13.63
C PRO A 247 22.87 4.74 14.43
#